data_d3482703698a76dbf2ece75dc63ddc29
#
_entry.id   d3482703698a76dbf2ece75dc63ddc29
#
_cell.length_a   1.000
_cell.length_b   1.000
_cell.length_c   1.000
_cell.angle_alpha   90.00
_cell.angle_beta   90.00
_cell.angle_gamma   90.00
#
_symmetry.space_group_name_H-M   'P 1'
#
loop_
_entity.id
_entity.type
_entity.pdbx_description
1 polymer ?
#
loop_
_entity_poly.entity_id
_entity_poly.type
_entity_poly.pdbx_seq_one_letter_code
_entity_poly.pdbx_strand_id
1 'polypeptide(L)'
;MANHISDFQRIAIRNTVAYIVKRFEENNNVKVGSFIHIEYDGKEFPKSLAITVEYNRQTLVRLIDVETFVSFYDECEKSINLTELGGYLNGLLYSMLTELKEGVI
;
A
#
# COMPACT_ATOMS: atom_id res chain seq x y z
N MET A 1 -12.09 -18.89 3.67
CA MET A 1 -11.98 -18.47 4.40
C MET A 1 -10.93 -17.78 4.63
N ALA A 2 -10.16 -17.77 4.21
CA ALA A 2 -9.04 -17.18 4.42
C ALA A 2 -8.91 -15.76 4.31
N ASN A 3 -9.72 -15.05 3.77
CA ASN A 3 -9.52 -13.64 3.49
C ASN A 3 -9.95 -12.68 4.58
N HIS A 4 -10.30 -13.27 5.70
CA HIS A 4 -10.72 -12.46 6.83
C HIS A 4 -9.49 -12.00 7.59
N ILE A 5 -9.30 -10.70 7.70
CA ILE A 5 -8.21 -10.15 8.50
C ILE A 5 -8.78 -9.53 9.77
N SER A 6 -8.02 -9.61 10.84
CA SER A 6 -8.45 -9.05 12.11
C SER A 6 -8.39 -7.53 12.09
N ASP A 7 -9.06 -6.91 13.03
CA ASP A 7 -8.99 -5.46 13.16
C ASP A 7 -7.58 -4.99 13.45
N PHE A 8 -6.84 -5.76 14.26
CA PHE A 8 -5.45 -5.42 14.55
C PHE A 8 -4.60 -5.41 13.30
N GLN A 9 -4.77 -6.44 12.45
CA GLN A 9 -4.01 -6.52 11.21
C GLN A 9 -4.37 -5.37 10.29
N ARG A 10 -5.65 -5.07 10.17
CA ARG A 10 -6.11 -4.01 9.28
C ARG A 10 -5.58 -2.65 9.71
N ILE A 11 -5.63 -2.37 11.02
CA ILE A 11 -5.14 -1.11 11.54
C ILE A 11 -3.63 -1.01 11.38
N ALA A 12 -2.91 -2.09 11.67
CA ALA A 12 -1.46 -2.10 11.54
C ALA A 12 -1.04 -1.88 10.10
N ILE A 13 -1.72 -2.53 9.16
CA ILE A 13 -1.44 -2.37 7.73
C ILE A 13 -1.66 -0.92 7.32
N ARG A 14 -2.82 -0.38 7.67
CA ARG A 14 -3.17 0.98 7.26
C ARG A 14 -2.17 1.99 7.79
N ASN A 15 -1.84 1.89 9.08
CA ASN A 15 -0.95 2.86 9.70
C ASN A 15 0.46 2.77 9.14
N THR A 16 0.94 1.55 8.92
CA THR A 16 2.30 1.36 8.42
C THR A 16 2.41 1.82 6.97
N VAL A 17 1.42 1.50 6.15
CA VAL A 17 1.43 1.94 4.76
C VAL A 17 1.37 3.46 4.69
N ALA A 18 0.53 4.09 5.51
CA ALA A 18 0.42 5.54 5.52
C ALA A 18 1.76 6.19 5.88
N TYR A 19 2.47 5.61 6.84
CA TYR A 19 3.77 6.13 7.25
C TYR A 19 4.78 6.04 6.11
N ILE A 20 4.85 4.90 5.44
CA ILE A 20 5.80 4.68 4.35
C ILE A 20 5.49 5.60 3.18
N VAL A 21 4.20 5.70 2.84
CA VAL A 21 3.76 6.53 1.73
C VAL A 21 4.09 8.00 1.98
N LYS A 22 3.86 8.46 3.20
CA LYS A 22 4.14 9.85 3.53
C LYS A 22 5.63 10.16 3.44
N ARG A 23 6.47 9.24 3.91
CA ARG A 23 7.91 9.44 3.83
C ARG A 23 8.39 9.47 2.39
N PHE A 24 7.84 8.60 1.55
CA PHE A 24 8.18 8.60 0.14
C PHE A 24 7.78 9.92 -0.51
N GLU A 25 6.60 10.41 -0.17
CA GLU A 25 6.11 11.67 -0.70
C GLU A 25 7.05 12.82 -0.34
N GLU A 26 7.49 12.87 0.91
CA GLU A 26 8.39 13.93 1.36
C GLU A 26 9.75 13.82 0.71
N ASN A 27 10.26 12.59 0.59
CA ASN A 27 11.61 12.40 0.08
C ASN A 27 11.72 12.62 -1.42
N ASN A 28 10.63 12.46 -2.15
CA ASN A 28 10.66 12.52 -3.61
C ASN A 28 9.88 13.69 -4.19
N ASN A 29 9.27 14.49 -3.32
CA ASN A 29 8.51 15.67 -3.72
C ASN A 29 7.44 15.34 -4.76
N VAL A 30 6.69 14.29 -4.50
CA VAL A 30 5.58 13.86 -5.34
C VAL A 30 4.37 13.64 -4.46
N LYS A 31 3.20 13.52 -5.08
CA LYS A 31 1.97 13.29 -4.35
C LYS A 31 1.64 11.80 -4.40
N VAL A 32 1.47 11.21 -3.25
CA VAL A 32 1.19 9.78 -3.13
C VAL A 32 -0.03 9.59 -2.27
N GLY A 33 -0.87 8.65 -2.64
CA GLY A 33 -2.04 8.33 -1.86
C GLY A 33 -2.16 6.84 -1.65
N SER A 34 -2.88 6.47 -0.63
CA SER A 34 -3.19 5.07 -0.40
C SER A 34 -4.59 4.99 0.18
N PHE A 35 -5.37 4.03 -0.29
CA PHE A 35 -6.69 3.81 0.26
C PHE A 35 -7.08 2.35 0.05
N ILE A 36 -7.90 1.87 0.96
CA ILE A 36 -8.35 0.48 0.91
C ILE A 36 -9.55 0.41 -0.01
N HIS A 37 -9.44 -0.46 -0.99
CA HIS A 37 -10.53 -0.73 -1.91
C HIS A 37 -11.39 -1.83 -1.30
N ILE A 38 -12.67 -1.56 -1.15
CA ILE A 38 -13.60 -2.50 -0.56
C ILE A 38 -14.46 -3.06 -1.67
N GLU A 39 -14.42 -4.37 -1.79
CA GLU A 39 -15.22 -5.05 -2.77
C GLU A 39 -16.47 -5.58 -2.10
N TYR A 40 -17.62 -5.27 -2.68
CA TYR A 40 -18.89 -5.55 -2.06
C TYR A 40 -19.54 -6.76 -2.70
N ASP A 41 -19.67 -7.83 -1.98
CA ASP A 41 -20.42 -8.98 -2.46
C ASP A 41 -21.22 -9.56 -1.29
N GLY A 42 -21.88 -8.68 -0.56
CA GLY A 42 -22.63 -9.07 0.62
C GLY A 42 -21.79 -9.08 1.87
N LYS A 43 -20.50 -8.82 1.73
CA LYS A 43 -19.59 -8.76 2.88
C LYS A 43 -18.67 -7.57 2.69
N GLU A 44 -18.26 -7.00 3.79
CA GLU A 44 -17.39 -5.84 3.75
C GLU A 44 -15.97 -6.24 4.09
N PHE A 45 -15.28 -6.78 3.13
CA PHE A 45 -13.87 -7.13 3.28
C PHE A 45 -13.03 -6.25 2.41
N PRO A 46 -11.99 -5.64 2.96
CA PRO A 46 -11.03 -4.99 2.09
C PRO A 46 -10.23 -6.08 1.38
N LYS A 47 -10.25 -6.05 0.06
CA LYS A 47 -9.51 -7.02 -0.74
C LYS A 47 -8.23 -6.47 -1.30
N SER A 48 -8.20 -5.18 -1.53
CA SER A 48 -7.03 -4.55 -2.14
C SER A 48 -6.76 -3.22 -1.50
N LEU A 49 -5.50 -2.84 -1.51
CA LEU A 49 -5.07 -1.51 -1.16
C LEU A 49 -4.65 -0.84 -2.44
N ALA A 50 -5.22 0.32 -2.72
CA ALA A 50 -4.87 1.09 -3.91
C ALA A 50 -3.78 2.09 -3.54
N ILE A 51 -2.68 2.06 -4.29
CA ILE A 51 -1.60 3.01 -4.14
C ILE A 51 -1.59 3.89 -5.37
N THR A 52 -1.55 5.20 -5.18
CA THR A 52 -1.52 6.14 -6.29
C THR A 52 -0.29 7.02 -6.19
N VAL A 53 0.31 7.29 -7.33
CA VAL A 53 1.42 8.25 -7.42
C VAL A 53 1.06 9.24 -8.50
N GLU A 54 1.14 10.52 -8.18
CA GLU A 54 0.85 11.58 -9.13
C GLU A 54 2.13 12.35 -9.41
N TYR A 55 2.45 12.51 -10.68
CA TYR A 55 3.62 13.25 -11.12
C TYR A 55 3.30 13.94 -12.41
N ASN A 56 3.54 15.24 -12.46
CA ASN A 56 3.34 16.03 -13.69
C ASN A 56 1.93 15.88 -14.24
N ARG A 57 0.93 15.91 -13.35
CA ARG A 57 -0.50 15.82 -13.67
C ARG A 57 -0.95 14.49 -14.19
N GLN A 58 -0.12 13.48 -14.10
CA GLN A 58 -0.50 12.12 -14.43
C GLN A 58 -0.54 11.29 -13.16
N THR A 59 -1.48 10.37 -13.09
CA THR A 59 -1.66 9.53 -11.92
C THR A 59 -1.58 8.08 -12.32
N LEU A 60 -0.76 7.33 -11.61
CA LEU A 60 -0.65 5.90 -11.78
C LEU A 60 -1.22 5.21 -10.56
N VAL A 61 -1.97 4.14 -10.76
CA VAL A 61 -2.62 3.41 -9.68
C VAL A 61 -2.16 1.96 -9.73
N ARG A 62 -1.88 1.40 -8.55
CA ARG A 62 -1.59 -0.02 -8.43
C ARG A 62 -2.44 -0.58 -7.30
N LEU A 63 -3.00 -1.76 -7.54
CA LEU A 63 -3.77 -2.46 -6.53
C LEU A 63 -2.92 -3.59 -5.97
N ILE A 64 -2.92 -3.71 -4.66
CA ILE A 64 -2.14 -4.74 -3.97
C ILE A 64 -3.12 -5.53 -3.11
N ASP A 65 -3.09 -6.84 -3.25
CA ASP A 65 -3.96 -7.70 -2.45
C ASP A 65 -3.64 -7.53 -0.98
N VAL A 66 -4.67 -7.49 -0.16
CA VAL A 66 -4.50 -7.37 1.27
C VAL A 66 -3.68 -8.54 1.81
N GLU A 67 -3.82 -9.71 1.22
CA GLU A 67 -3.04 -10.87 1.66
C GLU A 67 -1.54 -10.64 1.55
N THR A 68 -1.11 -9.85 0.58
CA THR A 68 0.30 -9.51 0.46
C THR A 68 0.77 -8.77 1.71
N PHE A 69 -0.05 -7.87 2.23
CA PHE A 69 0.32 -7.13 3.44
C PHE A 69 0.26 -8.01 4.67
N VAL A 70 -0.69 -8.94 4.72
CA VAL A 70 -0.80 -9.84 5.86
C VAL A 70 0.45 -10.68 6.02
N SER A 71 1.11 -11.01 4.92
CA SER A 71 2.33 -11.81 4.98
C SER A 71 3.47 -11.09 5.71
N PHE A 72 3.38 -9.77 5.86
CA PHE A 72 4.38 -9.01 6.61
C PHE A 72 4.00 -8.84 8.08
N TYR A 73 2.85 -9.36 8.49
CA TYR A 73 2.39 -9.22 9.85
C TYR A 73 2.94 -10.34 10.71
N ASP A 74 3.51 -9.97 11.84
CA ASP A 74 4.06 -10.93 12.79
C ASP A 74 3.04 -11.18 13.88
N GLU A 75 2.51 -12.39 13.92
CA GLU A 75 1.49 -12.75 14.92
C GLU A 75 2.02 -12.68 16.33
N CYS A 76 3.28 -13.01 16.52
CA CYS A 76 3.86 -13.00 17.85
C CYS A 76 4.07 -11.60 18.38
N GLU A 77 4.54 -10.71 17.50
CA GLU A 77 4.79 -9.33 17.89
C GLU A 77 3.56 -8.46 17.75
N LYS A 78 2.53 -8.95 17.09
CA LYS A 78 1.31 -8.18 16.82
C LYS A 78 1.61 -6.89 16.05
N SER A 79 2.55 -6.97 15.13
CA SER A 79 2.96 -5.79 14.38
C SER A 79 3.41 -6.17 12.98
N ILE A 80 3.53 -5.16 12.13
CA ILE A 80 4.01 -5.32 10.76
C ILE A 80 5.54 -5.21 10.78
N ASN A 81 6.19 -6.07 9.99
CA ASN A 81 7.63 -5.96 9.79
C ASN A 81 7.89 -4.75 8.92
N LEU A 82 8.26 -3.64 9.55
CA LEU A 82 8.41 -2.37 8.86
C LEU A 82 9.53 -2.41 7.82
N THR A 83 10.62 -3.10 8.12
CA THR A 83 11.74 -3.16 7.20
C THR A 83 11.36 -3.87 5.91
N GLU A 84 10.70 -5.02 6.02
CA GLU A 84 10.32 -5.79 4.84
C GLU A 84 9.23 -5.09 4.05
N LEU A 85 8.21 -4.60 4.73
CA LEU A 85 7.13 -3.91 4.05
C LEU A 85 7.63 -2.61 3.43
N GLY A 86 8.50 -1.90 4.14
CA GLY A 86 9.09 -0.68 3.61
C GLY A 86 9.87 -0.93 2.34
N GLY A 87 10.66 -1.98 2.31
CA GLY A 87 11.41 -2.34 1.10
C GLY A 87 10.48 -2.65 -0.06
N TYR A 88 9.44 -3.43 0.20
CA TYR A 88 8.48 -3.79 -0.82
C TYR A 88 7.76 -2.55 -1.39
N LEU A 89 7.22 -1.72 -0.49
CA LEU A 89 6.46 -0.55 -0.91
C LEU A 89 7.33 0.51 -1.57
N ASN A 90 8.52 0.76 -1.05
CA ASN A 90 9.41 1.73 -1.67
C ASN A 90 9.81 1.29 -3.07
N GLY A 91 10.07 0.00 -3.24
CA GLY A 91 10.36 -0.53 -4.57
C GLY A 91 9.22 -0.31 -5.53
N LEU A 92 7.99 -0.59 -5.08
CA LEU A 92 6.81 -0.37 -5.90
C LEU A 92 6.62 1.09 -6.25
N LEU A 93 6.76 1.97 -5.24
CA LEU A 93 6.56 3.40 -5.46
C LEU A 93 7.61 3.98 -6.41
N TYR A 94 8.87 3.56 -6.28
CA TYR A 94 9.91 4.00 -7.20
C TYR A 94 9.63 3.51 -8.60
N SER A 95 9.13 2.29 -8.74
CA SER A 95 8.77 1.75 -10.05
C SER A 95 7.67 2.60 -10.69
N MET A 96 6.65 2.94 -9.91
CA MET A 96 5.56 3.77 -10.41
C MET A 96 6.04 5.16 -10.81
N LEU A 97 6.88 5.76 -9.97
CA LEU A 97 7.41 7.09 -10.26
C LEU A 97 8.28 7.08 -11.50
N THR A 98 9.08 6.03 -11.67
CA THR A 98 9.93 5.90 -12.85
C THR A 98 9.07 5.81 -14.12
N GLU A 99 8.00 5.03 -14.09
CA GLU A 99 7.10 4.95 -15.23
C GLU A 99 6.52 6.32 -15.57
N LEU A 100 6.11 7.06 -14.56
CA LEU A 100 5.54 8.39 -14.78
C LEU A 100 6.57 9.35 -15.36
N LYS A 101 7.79 9.31 -14.84
CA LYS A 101 8.83 10.22 -15.31
C LYS A 101 9.27 9.92 -16.74
N GLU A 102 9.23 8.65 -17.11
CA GLU A 102 9.63 8.25 -18.44
C GLU A 102 8.52 8.41 -19.46
N GLY A 103 7.32 8.74 -19.01
CA GLY A 103 6.21 8.92 -19.91
C GLY A 103 5.77 7.66 -20.62
N VAL A 104 5.92 6.52 -19.95
CA VAL A 104 5.61 5.22 -20.53
C VAL A 104 4.11 4.96 -20.54
N ILE A 105 3.36 5.76 -19.89
CA ILE A 105 1.93 5.54 -19.71
C ILE A 105 1.14 6.07 -20.85
#